data_87187f778002629bcd057c8181ab6d39
#
_entry.id   87187f778002629bcd057c8181ab6d39
#
_cell.length_a   1.000
_cell.length_b   1.000
_cell.length_c   1.000
_cell.angle_alpha   90.00
_cell.angle_beta   90.00
_cell.angle_gamma   90.00
#
_symmetry.space_group_name_H-M   'P 1'
#
loop_
_entity.id
_entity.type
_entity.pdbx_description
1 polymer ?
#
loop_
_entity_poly.entity_id
_entity_poly.type
_entity_poly.pdbx_seq_one_letter_code
_entity_poly.pdbx_strand_id
1 'polypeptide(L)'
;MTDIGVYFILGGMVFIVVFVLCYIGGQKVRNLFKKEVKKAQVTSFKCLDGHVVRSKGELIIDNHLHRLGIKHEYERTIRVRGNPIKYDWYLPEQDVYIEYWGFYGTEYEKRKAEKLNLYRKGNLKLISIENEIFNDIYPKLEKELKKYINLKEKGMLKKHCPSCGLELDKRF
;
A
#
# COMPACT_ATOMS: atom_id res chain seq x y z
N MET A 1 32.91 -35.09 -53.49
CA MET A 1 32.96 -33.69 -53.05
C MET A 1 31.66 -33.26 -52.40
N THR A 2 31.09 -34.04 -51.49
CA THR A 2 29.76 -33.74 -50.90
C THR A 2 29.71 -33.73 -49.36
N ASP A 3 30.77 -34.11 -48.66
CA ASP A 3 30.71 -34.24 -47.21
C ASP A 3 31.04 -33.01 -46.39
N ILE A 4 31.79 -32.04 -46.95
CA ILE A 4 32.19 -30.82 -46.24
C ILE A 4 30.99 -29.87 -46.00
N GLY A 5 30.06 -29.80 -46.96
CA GLY A 5 28.88 -28.94 -46.85
C GLY A 5 27.92 -29.35 -45.74
N VAL A 6 27.78 -30.65 -45.50
CA VAL A 6 26.89 -31.21 -44.48
C VAL A 6 27.41 -30.91 -43.08
N TYR A 7 28.71 -30.94 -42.82
CA TYR A 7 29.30 -30.62 -41.51
C TYR A 7 29.19 -29.13 -41.18
N PHE A 8 29.24 -28.22 -42.17
CA PHE A 8 29.03 -26.80 -41.97
C PHE A 8 27.58 -26.48 -41.58
N ILE A 9 26.60 -27.14 -42.21
CA ILE A 9 25.16 -26.95 -41.88
C ILE A 9 24.84 -27.50 -40.49
N LEU A 10 25.33 -28.69 -40.13
CA LEU A 10 25.14 -29.29 -38.81
C LEU A 10 25.81 -28.46 -37.70
N GLY A 11 27.03 -27.97 -37.92
CA GLY A 11 27.72 -27.07 -36.99
C GLY A 11 26.96 -25.78 -36.75
N GLY A 12 26.44 -25.12 -37.79
CA GLY A 12 25.62 -23.92 -37.71
C GLY A 12 24.34 -24.13 -36.91
N MET A 13 23.62 -25.26 -37.11
CA MET A 13 22.42 -25.57 -36.35
C MET A 13 22.71 -25.81 -34.89
N VAL A 14 23.80 -26.50 -34.55
CA VAL A 14 24.20 -26.70 -33.13
C VAL A 14 24.50 -25.38 -32.44
N PHE A 15 25.22 -24.45 -33.10
CA PHE A 15 25.50 -23.12 -32.58
C PHE A 15 24.23 -22.31 -32.32
N ILE A 16 23.25 -22.36 -33.24
CA ILE A 16 21.96 -21.65 -33.06
C ILE A 16 21.20 -22.23 -31.89
N VAL A 17 21.13 -23.56 -31.75
CA VAL A 17 20.43 -24.20 -30.62
C VAL A 17 21.06 -23.84 -29.28
N VAL A 18 22.40 -23.89 -29.18
CA VAL A 18 23.12 -23.51 -27.95
C VAL A 18 22.89 -22.04 -27.61
N PHE A 19 22.95 -21.13 -28.63
CA PHE A 19 22.70 -19.72 -28.43
C PHE A 19 21.27 -19.43 -27.94
N VAL A 20 20.27 -20.09 -28.51
CA VAL A 20 18.86 -19.97 -28.09
C VAL A 20 18.66 -20.51 -26.67
N LEU A 21 19.25 -21.64 -26.31
CA LEU A 21 19.18 -22.19 -24.96
C LEU A 21 19.85 -21.28 -23.93
N CYS A 22 21.01 -20.70 -24.24
CA CYS A 22 21.69 -19.72 -23.39
C CYS A 22 20.86 -18.44 -23.23
N TYR A 23 20.23 -17.96 -24.32
CA TYR A 23 19.37 -16.78 -24.29
C TYR A 23 18.12 -16.98 -23.43
N ILE A 24 17.41 -18.13 -23.61
CA ILE A 24 16.22 -18.47 -22.83
C ILE A 24 16.59 -18.72 -21.36
N GLY A 25 17.69 -19.44 -21.09
CA GLY A 25 18.21 -19.66 -19.74
C GLY A 25 18.56 -18.34 -19.04
N GLY A 26 19.24 -17.44 -19.74
CA GLY A 26 19.59 -16.11 -19.23
C GLY A 26 18.37 -15.23 -18.95
N GLN A 27 17.29 -15.34 -19.73
CA GLN A 27 16.03 -14.64 -19.46
C GLN A 27 15.32 -15.20 -18.22
N LYS A 28 15.30 -16.52 -18.06
CA LYS A 28 14.69 -17.18 -16.91
C LYS A 28 15.39 -16.83 -15.60
N VAL A 29 16.72 -16.81 -15.62
CA VAL A 29 17.55 -16.39 -14.48
C VAL A 29 17.31 -14.90 -14.17
N ARG A 30 17.32 -14.00 -15.14
CA ARG A 30 17.02 -12.57 -14.94
C ARG A 30 15.64 -12.34 -14.35
N ASN A 31 14.64 -13.12 -14.77
CA ASN A 31 13.28 -13.00 -14.24
C ASN A 31 13.15 -13.52 -12.80
N LEU A 32 13.92 -14.56 -12.43
CA LEU A 32 14.01 -15.04 -11.04
C LEU A 32 14.67 -13.99 -10.16
N PHE A 33 15.81 -13.41 -10.56
CA PHE A 33 16.45 -12.32 -9.82
C PHE A 33 15.56 -11.08 -9.69
N LYS A 34 14.83 -10.67 -10.73
CA LYS A 34 13.83 -9.59 -10.64
C LYS A 34 12.70 -9.90 -9.66
N LYS A 35 12.28 -11.15 -9.56
CA LYS A 35 11.23 -11.58 -8.65
C LYS A 35 11.72 -11.61 -7.19
N GLU A 36 12.95 -12.02 -6.95
CA GLU A 36 13.57 -12.00 -5.61
C GLU A 36 13.87 -10.56 -5.14
N VAL A 37 14.42 -9.71 -6.02
CA VAL A 37 14.68 -8.29 -5.70
C VAL A 37 13.37 -7.54 -5.40
N LYS A 38 12.27 -7.83 -6.09
CA LYS A 38 10.95 -7.27 -5.75
C LYS A 38 10.41 -7.80 -4.42
N LYS A 39 10.77 -9.00 -4.00
CA LYS A 39 10.36 -9.59 -2.72
C LYS A 39 11.16 -9.04 -1.54
N ALA A 40 12.38 -8.55 -1.77
CA ALA A 40 13.30 -8.04 -0.74
C ALA A 40 13.03 -6.60 -0.27
N GLN A 41 12.09 -5.88 -0.86
CA GLN A 41 11.76 -4.48 -0.52
C GLN A 41 10.36 -4.31 0.08
N VAL A 42 9.91 -5.24 0.90
CA VAL A 42 8.77 -4.95 1.78
C VAL A 42 9.33 -4.25 3.03
N THR A 43 9.51 -2.94 2.93
CA THR A 43 9.74 -2.12 4.11
C THR A 43 8.48 -2.16 4.97
N SER A 44 8.56 -2.71 6.16
CA SER A 44 7.50 -2.68 7.16
C SER A 44 7.88 -1.73 8.28
N PHE A 45 6.91 -1.02 8.83
CA PHE A 45 7.10 -0.06 9.92
C PHE A 45 6.25 -0.48 11.11
N LYS A 46 6.82 -0.48 12.31
CA LYS A 46 6.10 -0.76 13.53
C LYS A 46 5.49 0.52 14.09
N CYS A 47 4.19 0.51 14.32
CA CYS A 47 3.42 1.61 14.89
C CYS A 47 3.49 1.65 16.42
N LEU A 48 3.00 2.74 17.02
CA LEU A 48 3.02 2.97 18.47
C LEU A 48 2.12 1.98 19.22
N ASP A 49 1.04 1.54 18.61
CA ASP A 49 0.09 0.54 19.16
C ASP A 49 0.49 -0.92 18.89
N GLY A 50 1.55 -1.10 18.09
CA GLY A 50 2.09 -2.41 17.73
C GLY A 50 1.70 -2.94 16.36
N HIS A 51 0.83 -2.25 15.61
CA HIS A 51 0.56 -2.59 14.22
C HIS A 51 1.84 -2.57 13.38
N VAL A 52 1.88 -3.39 12.34
CA VAL A 52 2.99 -3.41 11.37
C VAL A 52 2.43 -3.02 10.01
N VAL A 53 2.79 -1.83 9.56
CA VAL A 53 2.28 -1.21 8.33
C VAL A 53 3.31 -1.24 7.21
N ARG A 54 2.87 -1.03 5.96
CA ARG A 54 3.70 -1.24 4.75
C ARG A 54 4.23 0.05 4.12
N SER A 55 3.77 1.20 4.58
CA SER A 55 4.22 2.49 4.04
C SER A 55 4.39 3.54 5.14
N LYS A 56 5.17 4.59 4.85
CA LYS A 56 5.32 5.74 5.75
C LYS A 56 4.01 6.51 5.94
N GLY A 57 3.18 6.59 4.90
CA GLY A 57 1.87 7.23 5.02
C GLY A 57 0.95 6.48 5.97
N GLU A 58 0.93 5.15 5.88
CA GLU A 58 0.20 4.32 6.84
C GLU A 58 0.74 4.49 8.27
N LEU A 59 2.07 4.52 8.46
CA LEU A 59 2.69 4.77 9.77
C LEU A 59 2.23 6.09 10.39
N ILE A 60 2.14 7.15 9.58
CA ILE A 60 1.69 8.47 10.02
C ILE A 60 0.22 8.41 10.46
N ILE A 61 -0.65 7.82 9.65
CA ILE A 61 -2.09 7.72 9.94
C ILE A 61 -2.34 6.88 11.19
N ASP A 62 -1.77 5.70 11.26
CA ASP A 62 -1.92 4.77 12.37
C ASP A 62 -1.48 5.38 13.70
N ASN A 63 -0.25 5.93 13.74
CA ASN A 63 0.26 6.63 14.92
C ASN A 63 -0.58 7.86 15.30
N HIS A 64 -1.18 8.54 14.34
CA HIS A 64 -2.05 9.68 14.62
C HIS A 64 -3.37 9.22 15.25
N LEU A 65 -3.99 8.19 14.73
CA LEU A 65 -5.19 7.58 15.33
C LEU A 65 -4.91 7.13 16.77
N HIS A 66 -3.77 6.45 16.99
CA HIS A 66 -3.35 6.03 18.33
C HIS A 66 -3.17 7.22 19.29
N ARG A 67 -2.49 8.30 18.87
CA ARG A 67 -2.30 9.52 19.68
C ARG A 67 -3.60 10.24 19.99
N LEU A 68 -4.57 10.19 19.08
CA LEU A 68 -5.93 10.70 19.32
C LEU A 68 -6.77 9.77 20.23
N GLY A 69 -6.23 8.64 20.69
CA GLY A 69 -6.96 7.66 21.49
C GLY A 69 -8.14 7.05 20.75
N ILE A 70 -8.09 7.02 19.41
CA ILE A 70 -9.13 6.43 18.57
C ILE A 70 -8.82 4.96 18.41
N LYS A 71 -9.73 4.09 18.89
CA LYS A 71 -9.64 2.65 18.68
C LYS A 71 -9.78 2.35 17.18
N HIS A 72 -8.88 1.56 16.65
CA HIS A 72 -8.89 1.17 15.24
C HIS A 72 -8.35 -0.24 15.05
N GLU A 73 -8.80 -0.86 13.96
CA GLU A 73 -8.32 -2.16 13.49
C GLU A 73 -7.62 -1.97 12.15
N TYR A 74 -6.46 -2.61 11.96
CA TYR A 74 -5.66 -2.49 10.75
C TYR A 74 -5.77 -3.74 9.87
N GLU A 75 -5.92 -3.53 8.55
CA GLU A 75 -5.82 -4.56 7.49
C GLU A 75 -6.66 -5.84 7.69
N ARG A 76 -7.94 -5.71 8.02
CA ARG A 76 -8.85 -6.86 8.00
C ARG A 76 -9.71 -6.90 6.73
N THR A 77 -10.38 -8.01 6.52
CA THR A 77 -11.25 -8.23 5.37
C THR A 77 -12.70 -8.35 5.81
N ILE A 78 -13.58 -7.61 5.15
CA ILE A 78 -15.04 -7.74 5.26
C ILE A 78 -15.62 -8.26 3.95
N ARG A 79 -16.86 -8.72 3.97
CA ARG A 79 -17.60 -9.10 2.77
C ARG A 79 -18.75 -8.14 2.53
N VAL A 80 -18.76 -7.53 1.35
CA VAL A 80 -19.82 -6.64 0.91
C VAL A 80 -20.54 -7.26 -0.27
N ARG A 81 -21.79 -7.66 -0.07
CA ARG A 81 -22.58 -8.38 -1.09
C ARG A 81 -21.82 -9.59 -1.68
N GLY A 82 -21.15 -10.35 -0.81
CA GLY A 82 -20.35 -11.53 -1.21
C GLY A 82 -18.93 -11.23 -1.68
N ASN A 83 -18.59 -9.99 -2.02
CA ASN A 83 -17.26 -9.60 -2.47
C ASN A 83 -16.37 -9.24 -1.26
N PRO A 84 -15.13 -9.76 -1.17
CA PRO A 84 -14.21 -9.41 -0.12
C PRO A 84 -13.61 -8.02 -0.36
N ILE A 85 -13.56 -7.21 0.69
CA ILE A 85 -12.84 -5.94 0.72
C ILE A 85 -11.84 -6.00 1.87
N LYS A 86 -10.56 -5.81 1.57
CA LYS A 86 -9.53 -5.60 2.58
C LYS A 86 -9.40 -4.10 2.80
N TYR A 87 -9.77 -3.62 3.98
CA TYR A 87 -9.64 -2.21 4.36
C TYR A 87 -8.27 -1.91 4.97
N ASP A 88 -7.87 -0.63 4.98
CA ASP A 88 -6.65 -0.21 5.67
C ASP A 88 -6.92 -0.03 7.17
N TRP A 89 -7.91 0.79 7.56
CA TRP A 89 -8.37 0.88 8.96
C TRP A 89 -9.89 0.85 9.06
N TYR A 90 -10.35 0.37 10.21
CA TYR A 90 -11.73 0.43 10.64
C TYR A 90 -11.82 1.02 12.05
N LEU A 91 -12.71 1.97 12.25
CA LEU A 91 -12.99 2.61 13.54
C LEU A 91 -14.28 2.01 14.10
N PRO A 92 -14.21 1.04 15.05
CA PRO A 92 -15.38 0.30 15.49
C PRO A 92 -16.39 1.16 16.26
N GLU A 93 -15.94 2.18 17.00
CA GLU A 93 -16.84 3.06 17.76
C GLU A 93 -17.67 4.00 16.85
N GLN A 94 -17.18 4.33 15.67
CA GLN A 94 -17.83 5.25 14.72
C GLN A 94 -18.48 4.52 13.54
N ASP A 95 -18.16 3.24 13.38
CA ASP A 95 -18.52 2.46 12.22
C ASP A 95 -18.07 3.15 10.90
N VAL A 96 -16.76 3.47 10.83
CA VAL A 96 -16.14 4.20 9.72
C VAL A 96 -14.89 3.47 9.26
N TYR A 97 -14.76 3.33 7.95
CA TYR A 97 -13.55 2.81 7.30
C TYR A 97 -12.64 3.95 6.87
N ILE A 98 -11.33 3.72 6.86
CA ILE A 98 -10.33 4.65 6.35
C ILE A 98 -9.50 3.90 5.30
N GLU A 99 -9.28 4.54 4.14
CA GLU A 99 -8.42 4.07 3.06
C GLU A 99 -7.37 5.12 2.73
N TYR A 100 -6.12 4.67 2.60
CA TYR A 100 -5.01 5.49 2.19
C TYR A 100 -4.51 5.10 0.79
N TRP A 101 -4.58 6.04 -0.14
CA TRP A 101 -4.22 5.84 -1.53
C TRP A 101 -2.83 6.38 -1.81
N GLY A 102 -1.81 5.53 -1.62
CA GLY A 102 -0.39 5.91 -1.65
C GLY A 102 0.30 5.79 -3.00
N PHE A 103 -0.39 5.29 -4.04
CA PHE A 103 0.20 5.01 -5.34
C PHE A 103 -0.57 5.65 -6.49
N TYR A 104 0.07 5.69 -7.67
CA TYR A 104 -0.50 6.18 -8.91
C TYR A 104 -0.29 5.16 -10.04
N GLY A 105 -1.11 5.23 -11.07
CA GLY A 105 -1.03 4.40 -12.26
C GLY A 105 -2.39 3.79 -12.65
N THR A 106 -2.57 3.53 -13.94
CA THR A 106 -3.87 3.13 -14.52
C THR A 106 -4.49 1.90 -13.86
N GLU A 107 -3.70 0.85 -13.62
CA GLU A 107 -4.16 -0.37 -12.95
C GLU A 107 -4.50 -0.14 -11.46
N TYR A 108 -3.80 0.78 -10.82
CA TYR A 108 -4.08 1.16 -9.44
C TYR A 108 -5.39 1.94 -9.35
N GLU A 109 -5.60 2.94 -10.22
CA GLU A 109 -6.82 3.74 -10.26
C GLU A 109 -8.06 2.89 -10.57
N LYS A 110 -7.93 1.89 -11.43
CA LYS A 110 -9.01 0.93 -11.70
C LYS A 110 -9.40 0.16 -10.44
N ARG A 111 -8.43 -0.42 -9.74
CA ARG A 111 -8.67 -1.16 -8.47
C ARG A 111 -9.24 -0.26 -7.37
N LYS A 112 -8.77 0.99 -7.28
CA LYS A 112 -9.31 2.00 -6.38
C LYS A 112 -10.78 2.27 -6.69
N ALA A 113 -11.12 2.51 -7.96
CA ALA A 113 -12.50 2.75 -8.38
C ALA A 113 -13.44 1.57 -8.07
N GLU A 114 -12.97 0.34 -8.31
CA GLU A 114 -13.70 -0.89 -7.97
C GLU A 114 -13.94 -0.99 -6.45
N LYS A 115 -12.92 -0.74 -5.64
CA LYS A 115 -13.00 -0.77 -4.17
C LYS A 115 -13.95 0.30 -3.63
N LEU A 116 -13.85 1.54 -4.14
CA LEU A 116 -14.77 2.64 -3.79
C LEU A 116 -16.22 2.32 -4.16
N ASN A 117 -16.44 1.65 -5.29
CA ASN A 117 -17.78 1.21 -5.70
C ASN A 117 -18.36 0.16 -4.74
N LEU A 118 -17.53 -0.74 -4.21
CA LEU A 118 -17.96 -1.72 -3.21
C LEU A 118 -18.35 -1.04 -1.89
N TYR A 119 -17.58 -0.05 -1.40
CA TYR A 119 -17.96 0.75 -0.23
C TYR A 119 -19.33 1.43 -0.42
N ARG A 120 -19.56 2.04 -1.59
CA ARG A 120 -20.86 2.66 -1.93
C ARG A 120 -21.99 1.64 -1.97
N LYS A 121 -21.79 0.49 -2.63
CA LYS A 121 -22.79 -0.60 -2.69
C LYS A 121 -23.14 -1.19 -1.32
N GLY A 122 -22.17 -1.18 -0.39
CA GLY A 122 -22.36 -1.59 0.99
C GLY A 122 -22.96 -0.52 1.89
N ASN A 123 -23.15 0.70 1.41
CA ASN A 123 -23.53 1.88 2.21
C ASN A 123 -22.60 2.07 3.44
N LEU A 124 -21.29 1.81 3.23
CA LEU A 124 -20.29 1.91 4.29
C LEU A 124 -19.73 3.34 4.35
N LYS A 125 -19.56 3.86 5.56
CA LYS A 125 -18.94 5.17 5.77
C LYS A 125 -17.44 5.06 5.52
N LEU A 126 -16.89 5.89 4.67
CA LEU A 126 -15.50 5.86 4.23
C LEU A 126 -14.85 7.23 4.33
N ILE A 127 -13.68 7.26 4.96
CA ILE A 127 -12.70 8.35 4.87
C ILE A 127 -11.66 7.94 3.85
N SER A 128 -11.51 8.73 2.79
CA SER A 128 -10.57 8.50 1.69
C SER A 128 -9.44 9.52 1.77
N ILE A 129 -8.21 9.06 2.01
CA ILE A 129 -7.02 9.90 2.13
C ILE A 129 -6.11 9.65 0.92
N GLU A 130 -5.94 10.68 0.10
CA GLU A 130 -5.03 10.65 -1.04
C GLU A 130 -3.59 10.96 -0.59
N ASN A 131 -2.62 10.33 -1.25
CA ASN A 131 -1.20 10.65 -1.05
C ASN A 131 -0.85 11.96 -1.76
N GLU A 132 -1.27 13.05 -1.18
CA GLU A 132 -0.67 14.33 -1.50
C GLU A 132 0.54 14.52 -0.57
N ILE A 133 1.19 15.51 -0.42
CA ILE A 133 2.40 15.72 0.37
C ILE A 133 2.21 15.23 1.82
N PHE A 134 3.19 14.52 2.41
CA PHE A 134 3.12 13.97 3.79
C PHE A 134 2.66 14.98 4.85
N ASN A 135 2.97 16.26 4.66
CA ASN A 135 2.60 17.33 5.59
C ASN A 135 1.08 17.57 5.65
N ASP A 136 0.31 17.17 4.64
CA ASP A 136 -1.13 17.41 4.55
C ASP A 136 -1.98 16.25 5.09
N ILE A 137 -1.37 15.11 5.41
CA ILE A 137 -2.09 13.94 5.93
C ILE A 137 -2.82 14.26 7.24
N TYR A 138 -2.14 14.89 8.20
CA TYR A 138 -2.73 15.22 9.50
C TYR A 138 -3.96 16.12 9.39
N PRO A 139 -3.88 17.33 8.78
CA PRO A 139 -5.03 18.22 8.69
C PRO A 139 -6.19 17.62 7.87
N LYS A 140 -5.90 16.83 6.83
CA LYS A 140 -6.93 16.15 6.05
C LYS A 140 -7.63 15.07 6.88
N LEU A 141 -6.87 14.20 7.53
CA LEU A 141 -7.40 13.14 8.38
C LEU A 141 -8.25 13.73 9.50
N GLU A 142 -7.77 14.75 10.21
CA GLU A 142 -8.54 15.41 11.27
C GLU A 142 -9.82 16.08 10.77
N LYS A 143 -9.78 16.73 9.60
CA LYS A 143 -10.95 17.32 8.97
C LYS A 143 -12.02 16.27 8.68
N GLU A 144 -11.63 15.11 8.17
CA GLU A 144 -12.55 14.02 7.89
C GLU A 144 -13.05 13.36 9.18
N LEU A 145 -12.18 13.11 10.15
CA LEU A 145 -12.54 12.54 11.44
C LEU A 145 -13.55 13.40 12.22
N LYS A 146 -13.44 14.74 12.13
CA LYS A 146 -14.41 15.67 12.78
C LYS A 146 -15.85 15.48 12.32
N LYS A 147 -16.10 14.85 11.19
CA LYS A 147 -17.45 14.53 10.71
C LYS A 147 -18.10 13.41 11.53
N TYR A 148 -17.29 12.58 12.21
CA TYR A 148 -17.74 11.38 12.91
C TYR A 148 -17.40 11.40 14.41
N ILE A 149 -16.45 12.23 14.82
CA ILE A 149 -15.91 12.28 16.19
C ILE A 149 -15.83 13.73 16.66
N ASN A 150 -16.32 14.01 17.86
CA ASN A 150 -16.10 15.30 18.52
C ASN A 150 -14.70 15.33 19.17
N LEU A 151 -13.68 15.65 18.39
CA LEU A 151 -12.29 15.70 18.85
C LEU A 151 -12.03 16.74 19.96
N LYS A 152 -12.88 17.77 20.08
CA LYS A 152 -12.77 18.79 21.14
C LYS A 152 -13.13 18.26 22.53
N GLU A 153 -14.19 17.46 22.62
CA GLU A 153 -14.64 16.89 23.90
C GLU A 153 -13.66 15.86 24.46
N LYS A 154 -12.94 15.17 23.61
CA LYS A 154 -11.92 14.18 24.04
C LYS A 154 -10.60 14.83 24.51
N GLY A 155 -10.46 16.16 24.50
CA GLY A 155 -9.21 16.86 24.88
C GLY A 155 -8.03 16.56 23.94
N MET A 156 -8.33 16.08 22.75
CA MET A 156 -7.39 15.44 21.84
C MET A 156 -6.68 16.38 20.87
N LEU A 157 -7.02 17.69 20.87
CA LEU A 157 -6.35 18.68 20.01
C LEU A 157 -5.05 19.16 20.67
N LYS A 158 -4.11 18.26 20.86
CA LYS A 158 -2.75 18.61 21.25
C LYS A 158 -1.94 18.90 19.98
N LYS A 159 -1.22 20.02 19.99
CA LYS A 159 -0.30 20.32 18.88
C LYS A 159 0.83 19.29 18.84
N HIS A 160 1.09 18.73 17.69
CA HIS A 160 2.20 17.81 17.48
C HIS A 160 3.18 18.40 16.48
N CYS A 161 4.45 18.10 16.65
CA CYS A 161 5.48 18.44 15.69
C CYS A 161 5.18 17.75 14.34
N PRO A 162 5.04 18.50 13.23
CA PRO A 162 4.73 17.89 11.93
C PRO A 162 5.85 16.97 11.42
N SER A 163 7.07 17.15 11.90
CA SER A 163 8.24 16.39 11.47
C SER A 163 8.42 15.05 12.21
N CYS A 164 8.26 15.05 13.55
CA CYS A 164 8.50 13.86 14.39
C CYS A 164 7.26 13.39 15.16
N GLY A 165 6.15 14.14 15.09
CA GLY A 165 4.91 13.83 15.77
C GLY A 165 4.95 13.90 17.30
N LEU A 166 5.99 14.47 17.90
CA LEU A 166 6.05 14.72 19.33
C LEU A 166 4.99 15.74 19.74
N GLU A 167 4.36 15.50 20.88
CA GLU A 167 3.43 16.46 21.48
C GLU A 167 4.17 17.77 21.81
N LEU A 168 3.67 18.86 21.26
CA LEU A 168 4.19 20.19 21.54
C LEU A 168 3.50 20.76 22.78
N ASP A 169 4.28 21.30 23.69
CA ASP A 169 3.76 22.08 24.81
C ASP A 169 2.90 23.23 24.29
N LYS A 170 1.83 23.57 25.01
CA LYS A 170 0.90 24.67 24.66
C LYS A 170 1.57 26.03 24.48
N ARG A 171 2.86 26.12 24.81
CA ARG A 171 3.68 27.36 24.72
C ARG A 171 4.34 27.58 23.37
N PHE A 172 4.22 26.66 22.40
CA PHE A 172 4.75 26.77 21.05
C PHE A 172 3.66 26.78 19.99
#